data_22d219ae4bd008a3ba8a61dbf1f3a73c
#
_entry.id   22d219ae4bd008a3ba8a61dbf1f3a73c
#
_cell.length_a   1.000
_cell.length_b   1.000
_cell.length_c   1.000
_cell.angle_alpha   90.00
_cell.angle_beta   90.00
_cell.angle_gamma   90.00
#
_symmetry.space_group_name_H-M   'P 1'
#
loop_
_entity.id
_entity.type
_entity.pdbx_description
1 polymer ?
#
loop_
_entity_poly.entity_id
_entity_poly.type
_entity_poly.pdbx_seq_one_letter_code
_entity_poly.pdbx_strand_id
1 'polypeptide(L)'
;MEHLTRRHVLIGGAVALGALARGRLAGAQAAPATAGPADPKLIEDLVAANRILVDQGVVDGYGHVSVRHDKAADRYLMSRSIAPELVTAADIMEYDLDSVPVDPRGRATYLERFIHGEIYRIRPDVRAIVHNHSPSVIPFSVTGAQLRPLYHMSAFLWPGVPVFEIRSAGGPGTDMLIRNPALGQALATTLGAGPVALMRGHGAVVVAGNLPEAVFRSVYTEVNARLQAQ
;
A
#
# COMPACT_ATOMS: atom_id res chain seq x y z
N MET A 1 -44.70 39.66 -50.43
CA MET A 1 -44.25 40.01 -51.80
C MET A 1 -42.84 39.52 -51.84
N GLU A 2 -42.70 38.39 -52.53
CA GLU A 2 -41.79 38.13 -53.67
C GLU A 2 -40.32 38.03 -53.33
N HIS A 3 -39.50 37.14 -53.80
CA HIS A 3 -39.62 35.97 -54.70
C HIS A 3 -38.33 35.13 -54.49
N LEU A 4 -38.49 33.84 -54.51
CA LEU A 4 -37.61 32.79 -55.01
C LEU A 4 -36.43 33.22 -55.92
N THR A 5 -35.25 32.59 -55.83
CA THR A 5 -34.75 31.74 -56.91
C THR A 5 -33.55 30.87 -56.48
N ARG A 6 -33.58 29.73 -57.12
CA ARG A 6 -32.78 28.48 -57.02
C ARG A 6 -31.37 28.57 -57.67
N ARG A 7 -30.57 27.54 -57.35
CA ARG A 7 -29.49 26.84 -58.11
C ARG A 7 -28.09 27.39 -57.90
N HIS A 8 -27.06 26.59 -57.57
CA HIS A 8 -26.53 25.43 -58.33
C HIS A 8 -25.69 24.51 -57.44
N VAL A 9 -25.76 23.25 -57.71
CA VAL A 9 -24.95 22.10 -57.28
C VAL A 9 -23.55 22.23 -57.86
N LEU A 10 -22.52 21.98 -57.04
CA LEU A 10 -21.24 21.45 -57.52
C LEU A 10 -20.72 20.41 -56.55
N ILE A 11 -20.50 19.23 -57.09
CA ILE A 11 -19.95 18.02 -56.53
C ILE A 11 -18.43 18.22 -56.39
N GLY A 12 -17.91 18.06 -55.21
CA GLY A 12 -16.45 17.98 -54.95
C GLY A 12 -16.18 16.81 -54.00
N GLY A 13 -15.74 15.71 -54.55
CA GLY A 13 -15.35 14.53 -53.77
C GLY A 13 -14.12 14.83 -52.93
N ALA A 14 -14.21 14.62 -51.63
CA ALA A 14 -13.09 14.58 -50.73
C ALA A 14 -12.85 13.16 -50.25
N VAL A 15 -11.74 12.62 -50.67
CA VAL A 15 -11.17 11.33 -50.23
C VAL A 15 -10.94 11.40 -48.73
N ALA A 16 -11.69 10.68 -47.95
CA ALA A 16 -11.43 10.50 -46.53
C ALA A 16 -10.26 9.52 -46.36
N LEU A 17 -9.05 10.02 -46.06
CA LEU A 17 -7.99 9.20 -45.53
C LEU A 17 -8.39 8.75 -44.11
N GLY A 18 -8.79 7.49 -44.00
CA GLY A 18 -9.00 6.85 -42.71
C GLY A 18 -7.69 6.73 -41.95
N ALA A 19 -7.48 7.60 -40.96
CA ALA A 19 -6.44 7.39 -39.96
C ALA A 19 -6.87 6.20 -39.09
N LEU A 20 -6.31 5.03 -39.37
CA LEU A 20 -6.35 3.88 -38.47
C LEU A 20 -5.64 4.28 -37.17
N ALA A 21 -6.41 4.72 -36.17
CA ALA A 21 -5.94 4.80 -34.81
C ALA A 21 -5.57 3.39 -34.36
N ARG A 22 -4.25 3.05 -34.43
CA ARG A 22 -3.70 1.89 -33.76
C ARG A 22 -3.86 2.12 -32.26
N GLY A 23 -4.99 1.73 -31.70
CA GLY A 23 -5.13 1.54 -30.27
C GLY A 23 -3.99 0.60 -29.81
N ARG A 24 -3.03 1.12 -29.10
CA ARG A 24 -2.10 0.29 -28.33
C ARG A 24 -2.97 -0.48 -27.35
N LEU A 25 -3.22 -1.74 -27.64
CA LEU A 25 -3.64 -2.70 -26.63
C LEU A 25 -2.57 -2.59 -25.54
N ALA A 26 -2.96 -2.09 -24.37
CA ALA A 26 -2.12 -2.17 -23.19
C ALA A 26 -1.85 -3.67 -23.01
N GLY A 27 -0.64 -4.10 -23.36
CA GLY A 27 -0.24 -5.49 -23.22
C GLY A 27 -0.42 -5.86 -21.76
N ALA A 28 -1.20 -6.90 -21.48
CA ALA A 28 -1.25 -7.47 -20.16
C ALA A 28 0.19 -7.79 -19.76
N GLN A 29 0.69 -7.14 -18.73
CA GLN A 29 2.04 -7.37 -18.22
C GLN A 29 2.09 -8.83 -17.78
N ALA A 30 3.06 -9.59 -18.32
CA ALA A 30 3.23 -10.98 -17.94
C ALA A 30 3.45 -11.07 -16.42
N ALA A 31 2.81 -12.05 -15.78
CA ALA A 31 3.02 -12.28 -14.34
C ALA A 31 4.52 -12.54 -14.08
N PRO A 32 5.08 -11.98 -13.00
CA PRO A 32 6.48 -12.22 -12.65
C PRO A 32 6.72 -13.69 -12.34
N ALA A 33 7.96 -14.15 -12.55
CA ALA A 33 8.35 -15.51 -12.18
C ALA A 33 8.32 -15.68 -10.65
N THR A 34 7.87 -16.85 -10.18
CA THR A 34 7.86 -17.17 -8.76
C THR A 34 9.27 -17.41 -8.21
N ALA A 35 9.50 -17.04 -6.95
CA ALA A 35 10.70 -17.41 -6.18
C ALA A 35 10.66 -18.88 -5.67
N GLY A 36 9.56 -19.57 -5.93
CA GLY A 36 9.27 -20.90 -5.39
C GLY A 36 8.54 -20.86 -4.04
N PRO A 37 8.21 -21.99 -3.46
CA PRO A 37 7.45 -22.04 -2.21
C PRO A 37 8.26 -21.40 -1.07
N ALA A 38 7.62 -20.51 -0.33
CA ALA A 38 8.18 -19.93 0.88
C ALA A 38 8.26 -20.99 2.00
N ASP A 39 9.07 -20.69 3.02
CA ASP A 39 9.10 -21.52 4.24
C ASP A 39 7.69 -21.58 4.86
N PRO A 40 7.14 -22.80 5.11
CA PRO A 40 5.83 -22.96 5.76
C PRO A 40 5.74 -22.21 7.10
N LYS A 41 6.82 -22.17 7.87
CA LYS A 41 6.88 -21.43 9.14
C LYS A 41 6.68 -19.93 8.93
N LEU A 42 7.25 -19.37 7.87
CA LEU A 42 7.08 -17.96 7.53
C LEU A 42 5.61 -17.63 7.16
N ILE A 43 4.95 -18.56 6.47
CA ILE A 43 3.51 -18.45 6.14
C ILE A 43 2.65 -18.49 7.42
N GLU A 44 2.93 -19.46 8.32
CA GLU A 44 2.23 -19.57 9.60
C GLU A 44 2.40 -18.32 10.46
N ASP A 45 3.62 -17.78 10.54
CA ASP A 45 3.93 -16.56 11.29
C ASP A 45 3.22 -15.34 10.69
N LEU A 46 3.12 -15.26 9.35
CA LEU A 46 2.38 -14.17 8.69
C LEU A 46 0.88 -14.24 8.99
N VAL A 47 0.29 -15.43 9.02
CA VAL A 47 -1.11 -15.65 9.44
C VAL A 47 -1.30 -15.26 10.90
N ALA A 48 -0.39 -15.69 11.78
CA ALA A 48 -0.43 -15.35 13.20
C ALA A 48 -0.31 -13.84 13.43
N ALA A 49 0.57 -13.15 12.68
CA ALA A 49 0.73 -11.71 12.76
C ALA A 49 -0.57 -10.95 12.45
N ASN A 50 -1.30 -11.36 11.40
CA ASN A 50 -2.60 -10.77 11.09
C ASN A 50 -3.57 -10.88 12.27
N ARG A 51 -3.69 -12.07 12.88
CA ARG A 51 -4.60 -12.34 14.00
C ARG A 51 -4.22 -11.59 15.27
N ILE A 52 -2.92 -11.55 15.59
CA ILE A 52 -2.41 -10.79 16.76
C ILE A 52 -2.75 -9.30 16.62
N LEU A 53 -2.54 -8.73 15.44
CA LEU A 53 -2.81 -7.31 15.20
C LEU A 53 -4.30 -6.97 15.27
N VAL A 54 -5.19 -7.89 14.86
CA VAL A 54 -6.65 -7.75 15.08
C VAL A 54 -6.98 -7.81 16.56
N ASP A 55 -6.50 -8.84 17.28
CA ASP A 55 -6.73 -9.00 18.73
C ASP A 55 -6.28 -7.77 19.53
N GLN A 56 -5.17 -7.17 19.13
CA GLN A 56 -4.62 -5.97 19.77
C GLN A 56 -5.26 -4.65 19.27
N GLY A 57 -6.26 -4.69 18.39
CA GLY A 57 -6.96 -3.51 17.90
C GLY A 57 -6.11 -2.59 17.01
N VAL A 58 -5.04 -3.12 16.41
CA VAL A 58 -4.14 -2.36 15.52
C VAL A 58 -4.68 -2.33 14.10
N VAL A 59 -5.21 -3.44 13.62
CA VAL A 59 -5.87 -3.56 12.32
C VAL A 59 -7.34 -3.92 12.49
N ASP A 60 -8.15 -3.48 11.56
CA ASP A 60 -9.57 -3.79 11.46
C ASP A 60 -9.86 -4.70 10.25
N GLY A 61 -10.90 -4.43 9.49
CA GLY A 61 -11.22 -5.15 8.25
C GLY A 61 -10.28 -4.82 7.08
N TYR A 62 -9.41 -3.81 7.17
CA TYR A 62 -8.68 -3.24 6.04
C TYR A 62 -7.17 -3.18 6.18
N GLY A 63 -6.59 -3.23 7.35
CA GLY A 63 -5.15 -3.28 7.53
C GLY A 63 -4.53 -4.53 6.89
N HIS A 64 -3.24 -4.50 6.61
CA HIS A 64 -2.55 -5.63 6.00
C HIS A 64 -1.08 -5.73 6.41
N VAL A 65 -0.59 -6.96 6.43
CA VAL A 65 0.77 -7.32 6.83
C VAL A 65 1.47 -8.00 5.66
N SER A 66 2.73 -7.66 5.45
CA SER A 66 3.59 -8.38 4.52
C SER A 66 4.91 -8.76 5.15
N VAL A 67 5.55 -9.75 4.56
CA VAL A 67 6.91 -10.16 4.90
C VAL A 67 7.70 -10.39 3.60
N ARG A 68 8.98 -9.99 3.59
CA ARG A 68 9.86 -10.26 2.45
C ARG A 68 10.07 -11.75 2.32
N HIS A 69 10.02 -12.27 1.09
CA HIS A 69 10.21 -13.68 0.79
C HIS A 69 11.57 -14.17 1.30
N ASP A 70 11.61 -15.37 1.87
CA ASP A 70 12.83 -15.97 2.45
C ASP A 70 13.89 -16.30 1.41
N LYS A 71 13.48 -16.61 0.16
CA LYS A 71 14.37 -17.04 -0.93
C LYS A 71 14.72 -15.93 -1.93
N ALA A 72 13.97 -14.82 -1.95
CA ALA A 72 14.14 -13.78 -2.96
C ALA A 72 13.91 -12.38 -2.36
N ALA A 73 14.95 -11.55 -2.35
CA ALA A 73 14.91 -10.21 -1.78
C ALA A 73 14.01 -9.24 -2.59
N ASP A 74 13.73 -9.55 -3.84
CA ASP A 74 12.87 -8.80 -4.74
C ASP A 74 11.42 -9.31 -4.76
N ARG A 75 11.04 -10.13 -3.78
CA ARG A 75 9.68 -10.68 -3.60
C ARG A 75 9.20 -10.46 -2.18
N TYR A 76 7.89 -10.35 -2.00
CA TYR A 76 7.25 -10.33 -0.69
C TYR A 76 5.94 -11.12 -0.68
N LEU A 77 5.52 -11.52 0.51
CA LEU A 77 4.33 -12.30 0.78
C LEU A 77 3.32 -11.43 1.51
N MET A 78 2.07 -11.46 1.06
CA MET A 78 0.94 -10.76 1.68
C MET A 78 -0.35 -11.50 1.34
N SER A 79 -1.38 -11.43 2.18
CA SER A 79 -2.65 -12.06 1.87
C SER A 79 -3.34 -11.41 0.67
N ARG A 80 -4.27 -12.15 0.04
CA ARG A 80 -5.26 -11.52 -0.84
C ARG A 80 -6.06 -10.48 -0.06
N SER A 81 -6.78 -9.61 -0.76
CA SER A 81 -7.69 -8.65 -0.13
C SER A 81 -8.81 -9.38 0.60
N ILE A 82 -8.66 -9.48 1.92
CA ILE A 82 -9.59 -10.09 2.88
C ILE A 82 -9.32 -9.48 4.26
N ALA A 83 -10.34 -9.44 5.13
CA ALA A 83 -10.16 -8.99 6.50
C ALA A 83 -9.04 -9.79 7.20
N PRO A 84 -8.10 -9.13 7.91
CA PRO A 84 -6.93 -9.78 8.52
C PRO A 84 -7.28 -10.95 9.45
N GLU A 85 -8.39 -10.87 10.18
CA GLU A 85 -8.87 -11.95 11.07
C GLU A 85 -9.13 -13.27 10.32
N LEU A 86 -9.57 -13.16 9.05
CA LEU A 86 -9.97 -14.31 8.24
C LEU A 86 -8.81 -14.91 7.43
N VAL A 87 -7.61 -14.34 7.51
CA VAL A 87 -6.46 -14.78 6.74
C VAL A 87 -6.05 -16.19 7.13
N THR A 88 -5.87 -17.03 6.11
CA THR A 88 -5.33 -18.40 6.19
C THR A 88 -4.08 -18.54 5.32
N ALA A 89 -3.35 -19.63 5.45
CA ALA A 89 -2.18 -19.92 4.61
C ALA A 89 -2.52 -19.93 3.10
N ALA A 90 -3.72 -20.37 2.73
CA ALA A 90 -4.18 -20.41 1.33
C ALA A 90 -4.44 -19.01 0.74
N ASP A 91 -4.60 -18.01 1.59
CA ASP A 91 -4.82 -16.62 1.17
C ASP A 91 -3.52 -15.86 0.89
N ILE A 92 -2.37 -16.40 1.33
CA ILE A 92 -1.07 -15.75 1.11
C ILE A 92 -0.68 -15.83 -0.36
N MET A 93 -0.23 -14.71 -0.88
CA MET A 93 0.20 -14.51 -2.27
C MET A 93 1.61 -13.97 -2.30
N GLU A 94 2.36 -14.34 -3.33
CA GLU A 94 3.66 -13.76 -3.66
C GLU A 94 3.48 -12.55 -4.58
N TYR A 95 4.25 -11.49 -4.34
CA TYR A 95 4.30 -10.27 -5.14
C TYR A 95 5.74 -9.91 -5.49
N ASP A 96 5.94 -9.26 -6.63
CA ASP A 96 7.18 -8.56 -6.92
C ASP A 96 7.20 -7.15 -6.30
N LEU A 97 8.31 -6.42 -6.47
CA LEU A 97 8.42 -5.05 -5.93
C LEU A 97 7.59 -4.02 -6.71
N ASP A 98 7.06 -4.35 -7.89
CA ASP A 98 6.06 -3.52 -8.59
C ASP A 98 4.64 -3.78 -8.05
N SER A 99 4.54 -4.63 -7.01
CA SER A 99 3.30 -5.05 -6.39
C SER A 99 2.38 -5.83 -7.35
N VAL A 100 2.99 -6.52 -8.34
CA VAL A 100 2.29 -7.42 -9.24
C VAL A 100 2.26 -8.81 -8.60
N PRO A 101 1.08 -9.44 -8.44
CA PRO A 101 1.00 -10.79 -7.90
C PRO A 101 1.56 -11.81 -8.92
N VAL A 102 2.34 -12.76 -8.42
CA VAL A 102 2.97 -13.81 -9.24
C VAL A 102 1.92 -14.78 -9.79
N ASP A 103 1.01 -15.23 -8.94
CA ASP A 103 -0.06 -16.18 -9.29
C ASP A 103 -1.36 -15.80 -8.58
N PRO A 104 -2.13 -14.87 -9.13
CA PRO A 104 -3.33 -14.37 -8.48
C PRO A 104 -4.47 -15.39 -8.43
N ARG A 105 -4.60 -16.31 -9.36
CA ARG A 105 -5.71 -17.32 -9.47
C ARG A 105 -7.09 -16.71 -9.24
N GLY A 106 -7.33 -15.51 -9.76
CA GLY A 106 -8.58 -14.78 -9.56
C GLY A 106 -8.77 -14.17 -8.17
N ARG A 107 -7.78 -14.28 -7.26
CA ARG A 107 -7.82 -13.64 -5.93
C ARG A 107 -7.63 -12.13 -6.05
N ALA A 108 -8.46 -11.35 -5.35
CA ALA A 108 -8.33 -9.89 -5.31
C ALA A 108 -7.08 -9.47 -4.52
N THR A 109 -6.43 -8.40 -4.96
CA THR A 109 -5.29 -7.78 -4.28
C THR A 109 -5.73 -6.55 -3.49
N TYR A 110 -5.03 -6.23 -2.39
CA TYR A 110 -5.24 -4.93 -1.74
C TYR A 110 -4.93 -3.79 -2.71
N LEU A 111 -5.74 -2.75 -2.64
CA LEU A 111 -5.54 -1.54 -3.43
C LEU A 111 -4.21 -0.88 -3.06
N GLU A 112 -3.90 -0.85 -1.77
CA GLU A 112 -2.74 -0.16 -1.20
C GLU A 112 -1.47 -1.04 -1.09
N ARG A 113 -1.40 -2.14 -1.82
CA ARG A 113 -0.21 -3.01 -1.89
C ARG A 113 1.08 -2.28 -2.29
N PHE A 114 0.95 -1.14 -2.95
CA PHE A 114 2.08 -0.29 -3.36
C PHE A 114 2.84 0.32 -2.17
N ILE A 115 2.22 0.42 -0.99
CA ILE A 115 2.91 0.74 0.28
C ILE A 115 4.08 -0.22 0.48
N HIS A 116 3.80 -1.52 0.34
CA HIS A 116 4.78 -2.59 0.62
C HIS A 116 5.87 -2.66 -0.45
N GLY A 117 5.50 -2.73 -1.72
CA GLY A 117 6.46 -2.84 -2.82
C GLY A 117 7.47 -1.71 -2.83
N GLU A 118 7.00 -0.46 -2.70
CA GLU A 118 7.88 0.71 -2.76
C GLU A 118 8.77 0.86 -1.52
N ILE A 119 8.28 0.51 -0.31
CA ILE A 119 9.12 0.48 0.88
C ILE A 119 10.19 -0.62 0.74
N TYR A 120 9.82 -1.83 0.34
CA TYR A 120 10.79 -2.90 0.12
C TYR A 120 11.83 -2.54 -0.94
N ARG A 121 11.47 -1.77 -1.96
CA ARG A 121 12.37 -1.34 -3.03
C ARG A 121 13.51 -0.47 -2.51
N ILE A 122 13.23 0.49 -1.65
CA ILE A 122 14.23 1.45 -1.16
C ILE A 122 14.85 1.08 0.19
N ARG A 123 14.27 0.10 0.91
CA ARG A 123 14.68 -0.33 2.26
C ARG A 123 15.02 -1.82 2.28
N PRO A 124 16.24 -2.20 1.82
CA PRO A 124 16.65 -3.62 1.83
C PRO A 124 16.78 -4.21 3.23
N ASP A 125 16.95 -3.38 4.25
CA ASP A 125 16.96 -3.75 5.68
C ASP A 125 15.57 -4.14 6.21
N VAL A 126 14.49 -3.67 5.58
CA VAL A 126 13.13 -3.99 5.98
C VAL A 126 12.75 -5.38 5.50
N ARG A 127 12.28 -6.21 6.45
CA ARG A 127 11.83 -7.59 6.19
C ARG A 127 10.34 -7.77 6.43
N ALA A 128 9.69 -6.89 7.20
CA ALA A 128 8.26 -6.94 7.47
C ALA A 128 7.65 -5.54 7.52
N ILE A 129 6.41 -5.42 7.03
CA ILE A 129 5.66 -4.16 6.95
C ILE A 129 4.23 -4.41 7.43
N VAL A 130 3.73 -3.51 8.27
CA VAL A 130 2.34 -3.43 8.68
C VAL A 130 1.76 -2.08 8.25
N HIS A 131 0.68 -2.10 7.48
CA HIS A 131 -0.18 -0.93 7.29
C HIS A 131 -1.44 -1.10 8.15
N ASN A 132 -1.85 -0.05 8.86
CA ASN A 132 -2.97 -0.09 9.78
C ASN A 132 -3.74 1.23 9.83
N HIS A 133 -4.97 1.14 10.34
CA HIS A 133 -5.86 2.26 10.63
C HIS A 133 -6.03 2.45 12.15
N SER A 134 -4.96 2.30 12.88
CA SER A 134 -4.88 2.30 14.34
C SER A 134 -5.57 3.56 14.94
N PRO A 135 -6.66 3.41 15.70
CA PRO A 135 -7.53 4.55 16.05
C PRO A 135 -6.85 5.62 16.89
N SER A 136 -5.97 5.21 17.83
CA SER A 136 -5.28 6.16 18.71
C SER A 136 -4.15 6.90 18.00
N VAL A 137 -3.66 6.36 16.89
CA VAL A 137 -2.56 6.93 16.08
C VAL A 137 -3.08 8.05 15.15
N ILE A 138 -4.28 7.87 14.58
CA ILE A 138 -4.85 8.80 13.59
C ILE A 138 -4.88 10.26 14.07
N PRO A 139 -5.29 10.61 15.31
CA PRO A 139 -5.29 11.98 15.78
C PRO A 139 -3.94 12.70 15.69
N PHE A 140 -2.83 11.98 15.92
CA PHE A 140 -1.48 12.53 15.81
C PHE A 140 -1.09 12.86 14.36
N SER A 141 -1.76 12.26 13.38
CA SER A 141 -1.51 12.55 11.97
C SER A 141 -2.19 13.85 11.48
N VAL A 142 -3.16 14.40 12.23
CA VAL A 142 -4.00 15.53 11.80
C VAL A 142 -3.95 16.74 12.71
N THR A 143 -3.62 16.59 13.99
CA THR A 143 -3.69 17.66 15.00
C THR A 143 -2.42 18.49 15.12
N GLY A 144 -1.30 18.06 14.51
CA GLY A 144 0.02 18.68 14.71
C GLY A 144 0.70 18.28 16.02
N ALA A 145 0.05 17.56 16.93
CA ALA A 145 0.69 16.96 18.10
C ALA A 145 1.65 15.86 17.64
N GLN A 146 2.90 15.92 18.11
CA GLN A 146 3.89 14.91 17.76
C GLN A 146 3.70 13.65 18.58
N LEU A 147 3.67 12.49 17.91
CA LEU A 147 3.74 11.19 18.57
C LEU A 147 5.16 10.99 19.12
N ARG A 148 5.26 10.82 20.45
CA ARG A 148 6.55 10.70 21.19
C ARG A 148 6.57 9.43 22.02
N PRO A 149 7.72 8.80 22.22
CA PRO A 149 7.83 7.66 23.12
C PRO A 149 7.57 8.11 24.57
N LEU A 150 6.65 7.44 25.25
CA LEU A 150 6.35 7.72 26.66
C LEU A 150 7.06 6.77 27.63
N TYR A 151 7.44 5.59 27.17
CA TYR A 151 8.05 4.56 28.01
C TYR A 151 8.93 3.61 27.18
N HIS A 152 9.61 2.68 27.86
CA HIS A 152 10.65 1.84 27.22
C HIS A 152 10.14 0.98 26.05
N MET A 153 8.89 0.49 26.08
CA MET A 153 8.34 -0.34 25.00
C MET A 153 8.16 0.43 23.70
N SER A 154 8.04 1.74 23.75
CA SER A 154 7.90 2.62 22.60
C SER A 154 9.18 3.38 22.24
N ALA A 155 10.33 3.02 22.84
CA ALA A 155 11.60 3.72 22.62
C ALA A 155 12.03 3.79 21.15
N PHE A 156 11.59 2.86 20.30
CA PHE A 156 11.84 2.89 18.86
C PHE A 156 11.22 4.11 18.14
N LEU A 157 10.28 4.84 18.77
CA LEU A 157 9.71 6.09 18.25
C LEU A 157 10.63 7.30 18.47
N TRP A 158 11.73 7.15 19.22
CA TRP A 158 12.65 8.23 19.58
C TRP A 158 13.19 9.05 18.40
N PRO A 159 13.51 8.48 17.24
CA PRO A 159 13.99 9.26 16.09
C PRO A 159 12.97 10.28 15.55
N GLY A 160 11.73 10.23 16.05
CA GLY A 160 10.60 10.99 15.56
C GLY A 160 9.74 10.17 14.58
N VAL A 161 8.48 10.57 14.44
CA VAL A 161 7.51 9.91 13.57
C VAL A 161 7.02 10.91 12.54
N PRO A 162 7.47 10.83 11.29
CA PRO A 162 7.04 11.76 10.26
C PRO A 162 5.57 11.53 9.87
N VAL A 163 4.93 12.59 9.38
CA VAL A 163 3.57 12.52 8.83
C VAL A 163 3.63 12.64 7.32
N PHE A 164 3.16 11.64 6.61
CA PHE A 164 2.98 11.67 5.18
C PHE A 164 1.71 12.45 4.81
N GLU A 165 1.90 13.57 4.12
CA GLU A 165 0.82 14.39 3.58
C GLU A 165 0.57 13.98 2.13
N ILE A 166 -0.38 13.09 1.91
CA ILE A 166 -0.67 12.52 0.59
C ILE A 166 -1.09 13.57 -0.44
N ARG A 167 -1.71 14.69 -0.02
CA ARG A 167 -2.14 15.75 -0.93
C ARG A 167 -0.97 16.44 -1.62
N SER A 168 0.22 16.40 -1.03
CA SER A 168 1.45 16.92 -1.65
C SER A 168 1.89 16.09 -2.85
N ALA A 169 1.56 14.79 -2.88
CA ALA A 169 1.91 13.86 -3.96
C ALA A 169 0.73 13.55 -4.90
N GLY A 170 -0.48 13.44 -4.35
CA GLY A 170 -1.70 13.03 -5.08
C GLY A 170 -2.63 14.19 -5.43
N GLY A 171 -2.32 15.42 -4.99
CA GLY A 171 -3.18 16.60 -5.19
C GLY A 171 -4.33 16.70 -4.17
N PRO A 172 -5.01 17.87 -4.11
CA PRO A 172 -6.01 18.17 -3.07
C PRO A 172 -7.29 17.31 -3.18
N GLY A 173 -7.56 16.72 -4.35
CA GLY A 173 -8.72 15.86 -4.60
C GLY A 173 -8.43 14.37 -4.42
N THR A 174 -7.31 14.00 -3.79
CA THR A 174 -6.99 12.60 -3.51
C THR A 174 -8.02 11.96 -2.58
N ASP A 175 -8.29 10.67 -2.80
CA ASP A 175 -9.10 9.86 -1.89
C ASP A 175 -8.32 9.30 -0.70
N MET A 176 -7.08 9.75 -0.52
CA MET A 176 -6.14 9.40 0.55
C MET A 176 -5.60 7.95 0.50
N LEU A 177 -5.86 7.19 -0.56
CA LEU A 177 -5.39 5.81 -0.71
C LEU A 177 -4.11 5.74 -1.56
N ILE A 178 -3.18 4.88 -1.15
CA ILE A 178 -1.91 4.61 -1.87
C ILE A 178 -2.16 3.61 -3.00
N ARG A 179 -2.75 4.06 -4.08
CA ARG A 179 -3.23 3.19 -5.17
C ARG A 179 -2.29 3.02 -6.37
N ASN A 180 -1.11 3.60 -6.30
CA ASN A 180 -0.12 3.50 -7.37
C ASN A 180 1.32 3.60 -6.85
N PRO A 181 2.34 3.20 -7.66
CA PRO A 181 3.74 3.25 -7.26
C PRO A 181 4.23 4.65 -6.86
N ALA A 182 3.80 5.71 -7.54
CA ALA A 182 4.26 7.08 -7.24
C ALA A 182 3.86 7.53 -5.83
N LEU A 183 2.64 7.23 -5.39
CA LEU A 183 2.18 7.50 -4.03
C LEU A 183 2.90 6.62 -3.01
N GLY A 184 3.13 5.34 -3.33
CA GLY A 184 3.93 4.43 -2.50
C GLY A 184 5.36 4.92 -2.29
N GLN A 185 6.01 5.38 -3.37
CA GLN A 185 7.36 5.95 -3.33
C GLN A 185 7.41 7.23 -2.48
N ALA A 186 6.41 8.10 -2.59
CA ALA A 186 6.33 9.32 -1.79
C ALA A 186 6.19 9.00 -0.30
N LEU A 187 5.36 8.01 0.07
CA LEU A 187 5.25 7.52 1.43
C LEU A 187 6.57 6.90 1.92
N ALA A 188 7.21 6.04 1.11
CA ALA A 188 8.47 5.40 1.44
C ALA A 188 9.60 6.44 1.65
N THR A 189 9.61 7.50 0.85
CA THR A 189 10.53 8.63 1.02
C THR A 189 10.27 9.37 2.34
N THR A 190 9.01 9.60 2.70
CA THR A 190 8.64 10.23 3.97
C THR A 190 9.03 9.37 5.18
N LEU A 191 8.83 8.05 5.10
CA LEU A 191 9.27 7.10 6.13
C LEU A 191 10.79 7.18 6.36
N GLY A 192 11.57 7.36 5.30
CA GLY A 192 13.03 7.45 5.36
C GLY A 192 13.65 6.23 6.04
N ALA A 193 14.57 6.47 6.96
CA ALA A 193 15.22 5.42 7.77
C ALA A 193 14.40 5.04 9.02
N GLY A 194 13.29 5.74 9.29
CA GLY A 194 12.47 5.52 10.49
C GLY A 194 11.72 4.18 10.49
N PRO A 195 11.27 3.76 11.67
CA PRO A 195 10.47 2.54 11.82
C PRO A 195 8.96 2.77 11.61
N VAL A 196 8.48 4.00 11.69
CA VAL A 196 7.06 4.34 11.60
C VAL A 196 6.89 5.65 10.85
N ALA A 197 5.88 5.73 10.00
CA ALA A 197 5.36 6.98 9.47
C ALA A 197 3.84 7.02 9.64
N LEU A 198 3.30 8.16 10.06
CA LEU A 198 1.86 8.40 10.07
C LEU A 198 1.40 8.79 8.67
N MET A 199 0.21 8.37 8.30
CA MET A 199 -0.47 8.75 7.08
C MET A 199 -1.62 9.69 7.46
N ARG A 200 -1.55 10.94 7.01
CA ARG A 200 -2.48 11.99 7.44
C ARG A 200 -3.94 11.59 7.26
N GLY A 201 -4.71 11.57 8.36
CA GLY A 201 -6.14 11.23 8.38
C GLY A 201 -6.47 9.81 7.92
N HIS A 202 -5.49 8.89 7.95
CA HIS A 202 -5.63 7.54 7.42
C HIS A 202 -5.20 6.50 8.47
N GLY A 203 -3.94 6.53 8.90
CA GLY A 203 -3.37 5.56 9.83
C GLY A 203 -1.86 5.63 9.88
N ALA A 204 -1.21 4.48 9.82
CA ALA A 204 0.24 4.39 9.86
C ALA A 204 0.81 3.25 9.00
N VAL A 205 2.08 3.38 8.66
CA VAL A 205 2.92 2.27 8.20
C VAL A 205 4.03 2.04 9.23
N VAL A 206 4.27 0.77 9.55
CA VAL A 206 5.28 0.30 10.51
C VAL A 206 6.17 -0.71 9.82
N VAL A 207 7.49 -0.58 10.00
CA VAL A 207 8.47 -1.46 9.36
C VAL A 207 9.46 -2.03 10.37
N ALA A 208 9.98 -3.23 10.07
CA ALA A 208 10.96 -3.89 10.92
C ALA A 208 11.87 -4.86 10.14
N GLY A 209 12.96 -5.28 10.80
CA GLY A 209 13.89 -6.27 10.28
C GLY A 209 13.37 -7.72 10.33
N ASN A 210 12.24 -7.96 10.99
CA ASN A 210 11.54 -9.25 11.03
C ASN A 210 10.08 -9.07 11.40
N LEU A 211 9.29 -10.13 11.22
CA LEU A 211 7.84 -10.10 11.42
C LEU A 211 7.44 -9.92 12.90
N PRO A 212 8.02 -10.63 13.88
CA PRO A 212 7.71 -10.40 15.30
C PRO A 212 7.97 -8.95 15.74
N GLU A 213 9.04 -8.33 15.26
CA GLU A 213 9.35 -6.94 15.56
C GLU A 213 8.36 -5.96 14.91
N ALA A 214 7.89 -6.24 13.69
CA ALA A 214 6.86 -5.42 13.05
C ALA A 214 5.54 -5.46 13.83
N VAL A 215 5.14 -6.64 14.32
CA VAL A 215 3.96 -6.80 15.19
C VAL A 215 4.17 -6.03 16.50
N PHE A 216 5.31 -6.23 17.17
CA PHE A 216 5.66 -5.50 18.40
C PHE A 216 5.58 -3.98 18.22
N ARG A 217 6.25 -3.44 17.21
CA ARG A 217 6.25 -2.00 16.94
C ARG A 217 4.84 -1.48 16.64
N SER A 218 4.02 -2.24 15.92
CA SER A 218 2.65 -1.83 15.59
C SER A 218 1.76 -1.77 16.83
N VAL A 219 1.79 -2.80 17.67
CA VAL A 219 1.04 -2.85 18.94
C VAL A 219 1.47 -1.71 19.86
N TYR A 220 2.78 -1.51 20.03
CA TYR A 220 3.26 -0.49 20.97
C TYR A 220 3.22 0.93 20.40
N THR A 221 3.08 1.11 19.10
CA THR A 221 2.71 2.42 18.53
C THR A 221 1.28 2.79 18.92
N GLU A 222 0.31 1.85 18.78
CA GLU A 222 -1.08 2.07 19.20
C GLU A 222 -1.19 2.30 20.71
N VAL A 223 -0.57 1.45 21.53
CA VAL A 223 -0.57 1.58 23.00
C VAL A 223 0.02 2.92 23.45
N ASN A 224 1.16 3.31 22.86
CA ASN A 224 1.81 4.58 23.16
C ASN A 224 0.94 5.78 22.77
N ALA A 225 0.32 5.75 21.59
CA ALA A 225 -0.56 6.81 21.10
C ALA A 225 -1.78 6.97 22.04
N ARG A 226 -2.37 5.87 22.45
CA ARG A 226 -3.50 5.87 23.41
C ARG A 226 -3.10 6.45 24.77
N LEU A 227 -1.95 6.07 25.30
CA LEU A 227 -1.43 6.63 26.56
C LEU A 227 -1.09 8.12 26.43
N GLN A 228 -0.56 8.55 25.29
CA GLN A 228 -0.21 9.96 25.07
C GLN A 228 -1.45 10.84 24.91
N ALA A 229 -2.57 10.29 24.47
CA ALA A 229 -3.83 11.02 24.31
C ALA A 229 -4.59 11.23 25.63
N GLN A 230 -4.27 10.49 26.70
CA GLN A 230 -4.80 10.67 28.08
C GLN A 230 -4.13 11.82 28.80
#